data_03d6d51f732f893c178a13bc1002a51b
#
_entry.id   03d6d51f732f893c178a13bc1002a51b
#
_cell.length_a   1.000
_cell.length_b   1.000
_cell.length_c   1.000
_cell.angle_alpha   90.00
_cell.angle_beta   90.00
_cell.angle_gamma   90.00
#
_symmetry.space_group_name_H-M   'P 1'
#
loop_
_entity.id
_entity.type
_entity.pdbx_description
1 polymer ?
#
loop_
_entity_poly.entity_id
_entity_poly.type
_entity_poly.pdbx_seq_one_letter_code
_entity_poly.pdbx_strand_id
1 'polypeptide(L)'
;MKKNKTYTFLAVCTAAILTLSVPAWASQVTITPLDKGTSISQSQVQETQPIETSGTQNTSGENTPAQKVDVSSITKPTIASQGAVLLNAADGSVLFSQNGETQYYPASITKLMTALLVAENCNLDDTVTFSSTATTNLESGAVSIGMTEGDTLSVRQCLYALLLKSANEVGNALAEHVAGSNAAFAEKMNAKAASLGCTNTHFANPHGLNDPNHYTTPHDMALIARAAFANDIVKTVASTRTYTLSATKKNPSGLTVTMGHKMLNPKDSRYYQGIIGGKTGYTSKAGNTLVT
;
A
#
# COMPACT_ATOMS: atom_id res chain seq x y z
N MET A 1 28.67 26.16 -2.88
CA MET A 1 27.28 26.31 -3.38
C MET A 1 26.46 25.12 -2.88
N LYS A 2 25.62 25.30 -1.85
CA LYS A 2 24.71 24.26 -1.35
C LYS A 2 23.55 24.14 -2.35
N LYS A 3 23.45 23.00 -3.02
CA LYS A 3 22.29 22.69 -3.89
C LYS A 3 21.09 22.47 -2.98
N ASN A 4 20.13 23.39 -2.99
CA ASN A 4 18.82 23.20 -2.37
C ASN A 4 18.12 22.02 -3.07
N LYS A 5 17.94 20.90 -2.35
CA LYS A 5 17.12 19.79 -2.83
C LYS A 5 15.66 20.19 -2.64
N THR A 6 14.99 20.50 -3.72
CA THR A 6 13.56 20.82 -3.73
C THR A 6 12.76 19.52 -3.53
N TYR A 7 11.91 19.46 -2.51
CA TYR A 7 10.98 18.35 -2.29
C TYR A 7 9.68 18.64 -3.01
N THR A 8 9.20 17.70 -3.80
CA THR A 8 8.16 18.02 -4.79
C THR A 8 6.78 17.48 -4.44
N PHE A 9 6.63 16.49 -3.54
CA PHE A 9 5.32 15.88 -3.37
C PHE A 9 5.16 15.13 -2.05
N LEU A 10 4.09 15.43 -1.32
CA LEU A 10 3.66 14.70 -0.13
C LEU A 10 2.14 14.51 -0.16
N ALA A 11 1.66 13.29 -0.29
CA ALA A 11 0.28 12.92 0.01
C ALA A 11 0.27 12.16 1.35
N VAL A 12 -0.44 12.67 2.32
CA VAL A 12 -0.52 12.10 3.67
C VAL A 12 -1.97 11.69 3.94
N CYS A 13 -2.19 10.40 4.14
CA CYS A 13 -3.44 9.90 4.72
C CYS A 13 -3.18 9.59 6.19
N THR A 14 -3.72 10.35 7.11
CA THR A 14 -3.72 10.01 8.53
C THR A 14 -5.12 9.56 8.94
N ALA A 15 -5.22 8.33 9.44
CA ALA A 15 -6.39 7.94 10.23
C ALA A 15 -6.23 8.58 11.61
N ALA A 16 -7.10 9.53 11.96
CA ALA A 16 -7.19 10.03 13.32
C ALA A 16 -7.73 8.88 14.20
N ILE A 17 -6.82 8.17 14.89
CA ILE A 17 -7.23 7.20 15.92
C ILE A 17 -7.53 8.00 17.18
N LEU A 18 -8.82 8.21 17.46
CA LEU A 18 -9.26 8.58 18.79
C LEU A 18 -8.96 7.41 19.73
N THR A 19 -8.00 7.56 20.63
CA THR A 19 -7.81 6.67 21.77
C THR A 19 -8.98 6.82 22.73
N LEU A 20 -10.00 5.96 22.59
CA LEU A 20 -10.96 5.72 23.65
C LEU A 20 -10.21 4.99 24.77
N SER A 21 -10.13 5.63 25.94
CA SER A 21 -9.67 4.99 27.17
C SER A 21 -10.59 3.83 27.51
N VAL A 22 -10.08 2.61 27.39
CA VAL A 22 -10.79 1.38 27.81
C VAL A 22 -10.66 1.27 29.33
N PRO A 23 -11.75 1.06 30.08
CA PRO A 23 -11.67 0.88 31.53
C PRO A 23 -11.00 -0.45 31.88
N ALA A 24 -10.24 -0.44 32.98
CA ALA A 24 -9.31 -1.47 33.44
C ALA A 24 -9.98 -2.72 34.03
N TRP A 25 -10.72 -3.49 33.21
CA TRP A 25 -11.20 -4.82 33.62
C TRP A 25 -11.19 -5.88 32.48
N ALA A 26 -10.39 -5.71 31.45
CA ALA A 26 -10.21 -6.76 30.43
C ALA A 26 -9.26 -7.85 30.97
N SER A 27 -9.83 -9.01 31.23
CA SER A 27 -9.22 -10.22 31.75
C SER A 27 -8.01 -10.68 30.92
N GLN A 28 -6.95 -11.10 31.61
CA GLN A 28 -5.77 -11.73 31.04
C GLN A 28 -6.15 -13.04 30.35
N VAL A 29 -5.91 -13.14 29.05
CA VAL A 29 -5.91 -14.41 28.33
C VAL A 29 -4.49 -14.98 28.41
N THR A 30 -4.31 -16.00 29.26
CA THR A 30 -3.09 -16.78 29.35
C THR A 30 -3.10 -17.82 28.22
N ILE A 31 -2.18 -17.70 27.25
CA ILE A 31 -1.99 -18.73 26.22
C ILE A 31 -0.98 -19.76 26.76
N THR A 32 -1.46 -20.97 27.04
CA THR A 32 -0.62 -22.14 27.33
C THR A 32 -0.21 -22.81 26.01
N PRO A 33 1.07 -23.21 25.81
CA PRO A 33 1.46 -23.95 24.62
C PRO A 33 0.88 -25.38 24.66
N LEU A 34 0.24 -25.81 23.58
CA LEU A 34 -0.18 -27.21 23.41
C LEU A 34 1.01 -28.09 23.03
N ASP A 35 1.19 -29.12 23.80
CA ASP A 35 2.15 -30.20 23.61
C ASP A 35 1.73 -31.12 22.43
N LYS A 36 2.74 -31.75 21.82
CA LYS A 36 2.60 -32.62 20.64
C LYS A 36 1.89 -33.94 20.94
N GLY A 37 0.96 -34.27 20.08
CA GLY A 37 0.63 -35.66 19.75
C GLY A 37 -0.64 -36.21 20.36
N THR A 38 -1.67 -36.34 19.52
CA THR A 38 -2.48 -37.56 19.42
C THR A 38 -3.47 -37.45 18.27
N SER A 39 -3.43 -38.40 17.39
CA SER A 39 -4.39 -38.65 16.30
C SER A 39 -5.75 -39.10 16.87
N ILE A 40 -6.85 -38.48 16.40
CA ILE A 40 -8.21 -39.04 16.64
C ILE A 40 -8.98 -39.07 15.32
N SER A 41 -9.53 -40.28 15.11
CA SER A 41 -10.33 -40.74 13.98
C SER A 41 -11.68 -40.05 13.84
N GLN A 42 -12.17 -40.07 12.59
CA GLN A 42 -13.54 -39.73 12.20
C GLN A 42 -14.55 -40.61 12.88
N SER A 43 -15.66 -40.06 13.38
CA SER A 43 -17.00 -40.65 13.22
C SER A 43 -18.13 -39.74 13.75
N GLN A 44 -19.11 -39.64 12.88
CA GLN A 44 -20.56 -39.47 13.12
C GLN A 44 -21.16 -38.10 13.35
N VAL A 45 -21.85 -37.70 12.29
CA VAL A 45 -22.96 -36.75 12.18
C VAL A 45 -24.15 -37.26 13.03
N GLN A 46 -24.73 -36.38 13.83
CA GLN A 46 -26.10 -36.55 14.29
C GLN A 46 -26.83 -35.20 14.28
N GLU A 47 -27.82 -35.17 13.43
CA GLU A 47 -28.82 -34.12 13.20
C GLU A 47 -29.82 -34.12 14.37
N THR A 48 -30.10 -32.95 14.98
CA THR A 48 -31.30 -32.77 15.80
C THR A 48 -31.91 -31.39 15.52
N GLN A 49 -33.22 -31.44 15.34
CA GLN A 49 -34.17 -30.40 14.96
C GLN A 49 -34.46 -29.36 16.06
N PRO A 50 -35.26 -28.31 15.75
CA PRO A 50 -35.21 -26.99 16.40
C PRO A 50 -36.12 -26.90 17.64
N ILE A 51 -35.72 -26.05 18.58
CA ILE A 51 -36.58 -25.62 19.70
C ILE A 51 -36.93 -24.14 19.49
N GLU A 52 -38.22 -23.89 19.29
CA GLU A 52 -38.81 -22.57 19.46
C GLU A 52 -38.83 -22.18 20.93
N THR A 53 -38.53 -20.92 21.27
CA THR A 53 -39.35 -20.13 22.19
C THR A 53 -38.82 -18.71 22.41
N SER A 54 -39.76 -17.79 22.24
CA SER A 54 -40.08 -16.55 22.95
C SER A 54 -39.02 -15.46 23.10
N GLY A 55 -39.42 -14.34 22.55
CA GLY A 55 -38.79 -13.04 22.50
C GLY A 55 -38.37 -12.43 23.82
N THR A 56 -37.33 -11.63 23.70
CA THR A 56 -37.11 -10.46 24.53
C THR A 56 -36.47 -9.39 23.67
N GLN A 57 -36.98 -8.18 23.84
CA GLN A 57 -36.73 -6.99 23.00
C GLN A 57 -35.26 -6.65 22.90
N ASN A 58 -34.78 -6.51 21.64
CA ASN A 58 -33.52 -5.84 21.30
C ASN A 58 -33.64 -4.35 21.58
N THR A 59 -32.81 -3.87 22.48
CA THR A 59 -32.45 -2.47 22.54
C THR A 59 -31.58 -2.12 21.31
N SER A 60 -32.11 -1.24 20.50
CA SER A 60 -31.44 -0.63 19.35
C SER A 60 -30.05 -0.10 19.73
N GLY A 61 -29.01 -0.68 19.16
CA GLY A 61 -27.68 -0.07 19.13
C GLY A 61 -27.76 1.22 18.30
N GLU A 62 -27.71 2.35 18.97
CA GLU A 62 -27.57 3.66 18.34
C GLU A 62 -26.25 3.68 17.55
N ASN A 63 -26.34 3.71 16.21
CA ASN A 63 -25.26 4.13 15.34
C ASN A 63 -24.97 5.60 15.63
N THR A 64 -24.04 5.87 16.52
CA THR A 64 -23.52 7.23 16.72
C THR A 64 -22.86 7.68 15.40
N PRO A 65 -23.36 8.74 14.74
CA PRO A 65 -22.74 9.23 13.52
C PRO A 65 -21.29 9.63 13.83
N ALA A 66 -20.36 9.28 12.93
CA ALA A 66 -18.98 9.70 13.05
C ALA A 66 -18.92 11.22 13.26
N GLN A 67 -18.41 11.66 14.40
CA GLN A 67 -18.35 13.06 14.78
C GLN A 67 -17.44 13.77 13.77
N LYS A 68 -18.00 14.73 13.00
CA LYS A 68 -17.19 15.58 12.10
C LYS A 68 -16.19 16.34 12.95
N VAL A 69 -14.92 16.08 12.75
CA VAL A 69 -13.84 16.85 13.39
C VAL A 69 -13.88 18.26 12.84
N ASP A 70 -14.15 19.24 13.70
CA ASP A 70 -14.03 20.65 13.31
C ASP A 70 -12.56 21.03 13.23
N VAL A 71 -12.06 21.14 11.99
CA VAL A 71 -10.67 21.51 11.70
C VAL A 71 -10.47 23.02 11.53
N SER A 72 -11.54 23.83 11.70
CA SER A 72 -11.49 25.27 11.49
C SER A 72 -10.56 26.01 12.46
N SER A 73 -10.32 25.45 13.65
CA SER A 73 -9.43 25.97 14.68
C SER A 73 -7.98 25.51 14.55
N ILE A 74 -7.68 24.56 13.63
CA ILE A 74 -6.31 24.03 13.46
C ILE A 74 -5.52 24.99 12.57
N THR A 75 -4.42 25.53 13.10
CA THR A 75 -3.49 26.33 12.32
C THR A 75 -2.91 25.45 11.18
N LYS A 76 -3.08 25.89 9.94
CA LYS A 76 -2.53 25.18 8.78
C LYS A 76 -1.01 25.06 8.91
N PRO A 77 -0.43 23.85 8.78
CA PRO A 77 1.01 23.68 8.87
C PRO A 77 1.70 24.33 7.67
N THR A 78 2.87 24.91 7.92
CA THR A 78 3.77 25.33 6.84
C THR A 78 4.60 24.13 6.42
N ILE A 79 4.51 23.72 5.18
CA ILE A 79 5.25 22.59 4.62
C ILE A 79 6.16 23.01 3.48
N ALA A 80 7.30 22.31 3.35
CA ALA A 80 8.31 22.60 2.32
C ALA A 80 8.03 21.91 0.97
N SER A 81 7.06 20.99 0.91
CA SER A 81 6.67 20.31 -0.33
C SER A 81 5.91 21.26 -1.26
N GLN A 82 6.09 21.11 -2.59
CA GLN A 82 5.37 21.93 -3.57
C GLN A 82 3.87 21.60 -3.59
N GLY A 83 3.51 20.34 -3.42
CA GLY A 83 2.13 19.87 -3.34
C GLY A 83 1.93 18.86 -2.20
N ALA A 84 0.79 18.95 -1.52
CA ALA A 84 0.40 18.01 -0.48
C ALA A 84 -1.11 18.02 -0.24
N VAL A 85 -1.65 16.86 0.10
CA VAL A 85 -3.04 16.70 0.55
C VAL A 85 -3.07 15.78 1.77
N LEU A 86 -3.91 16.14 2.74
CA LEU A 86 -4.28 15.29 3.86
C LEU A 86 -5.79 14.99 3.74
N LEU A 87 -6.11 13.70 3.64
CA LEU A 87 -7.49 13.23 3.65
C LEU A 87 -7.84 12.54 4.97
N ASN A 88 -9.08 12.71 5.40
CA ASN A 88 -9.71 11.81 6.36
C ASN A 88 -9.97 10.45 5.68
N ALA A 89 -9.34 9.38 6.14
CA ALA A 89 -9.48 8.06 5.52
C ALA A 89 -10.91 7.49 5.65
N ALA A 90 -11.68 7.88 6.67
CA ALA A 90 -13.03 7.37 6.90
C ALA A 90 -14.03 7.85 5.83
N ASP A 91 -14.05 9.17 5.56
CA ASP A 91 -15.04 9.77 4.66
C ASP A 91 -14.45 10.38 3.37
N GLY A 92 -13.12 10.51 3.26
CA GLY A 92 -12.45 11.10 2.12
C GLY A 92 -12.43 12.64 2.12
N SER A 93 -12.89 13.29 3.21
CA SER A 93 -12.86 14.75 3.31
C SER A 93 -11.43 15.28 3.33
N VAL A 94 -11.18 16.41 2.65
CA VAL A 94 -9.87 17.07 2.61
C VAL A 94 -9.68 17.88 3.88
N LEU A 95 -8.70 17.52 4.70
CA LEU A 95 -8.32 18.22 5.93
C LEU A 95 -7.28 19.30 5.69
N PHE A 96 -6.40 19.09 4.71
CA PHE A 96 -5.39 20.05 4.28
C PHE A 96 -5.09 19.88 2.79
N SER A 97 -4.87 20.98 2.09
CA SER A 97 -4.48 20.99 0.70
C SER A 97 -3.53 22.15 0.41
N GLN A 98 -2.40 21.85 -0.23
CA GLN A 98 -1.47 22.79 -0.83
C GLN A 98 -1.18 22.31 -2.25
N ASN A 99 -1.59 23.08 -3.26
CA ASN A 99 -1.49 22.72 -4.67
C ASN A 99 -2.02 21.30 -4.96
N GLY A 100 -3.13 20.95 -4.30
CA GLY A 100 -3.68 19.59 -4.29
C GLY A 100 -4.11 19.07 -5.65
N GLU A 101 -4.48 19.96 -6.56
CA GLU A 101 -4.94 19.66 -7.93
C GLU A 101 -3.86 19.87 -9.01
N THR A 102 -2.67 20.30 -8.61
CA THR A 102 -1.55 20.48 -9.55
C THR A 102 -0.97 19.13 -9.95
N GLN A 103 -0.76 18.92 -11.24
CA GLN A 103 -0.16 17.71 -11.77
C GLN A 103 1.34 17.65 -11.52
N TYR A 104 1.82 16.49 -11.07
CA TYR A 104 3.22 16.18 -10.82
C TYR A 104 3.57 14.78 -11.32
N TYR A 105 4.85 14.53 -11.55
CA TYR A 105 5.35 13.18 -11.74
C TYR A 105 5.31 12.41 -10.40
N PRO A 106 4.63 11.28 -10.31
CA PRO A 106 4.49 10.54 -9.03
C PRO A 106 5.77 9.81 -8.61
N ALA A 107 6.65 9.47 -9.54
CA ALA A 107 7.70 8.50 -9.29
C ALA A 107 7.14 7.18 -8.70
N SER A 108 7.88 6.51 -7.85
CA SER A 108 7.52 5.17 -7.35
C SER A 108 6.34 5.11 -6.38
N ILE A 109 5.68 6.23 -6.03
CA ILE A 109 4.38 6.13 -5.32
C ILE A 109 3.29 5.55 -6.22
N THR A 110 3.48 5.56 -7.54
CA THR A 110 2.71 4.79 -8.54
C THR A 110 2.48 3.33 -8.14
N LYS A 111 3.48 2.72 -7.49
CA LYS A 111 3.46 1.30 -7.11
C LYS A 111 2.36 0.94 -6.10
N LEU A 112 1.75 1.94 -5.45
CA LEU A 112 0.54 1.70 -4.63
C LEU A 112 -0.65 1.30 -5.49
N MET A 113 -0.85 1.96 -6.64
CA MET A 113 -1.89 1.57 -7.61
C MET A 113 -1.60 0.18 -8.19
N THR A 114 -0.35 -0.09 -8.53
CA THR A 114 0.07 -1.42 -9.01
C THR A 114 -0.21 -2.50 -7.96
N ALA A 115 0.19 -2.27 -6.72
CA ALA A 115 -0.04 -3.22 -5.63
C ALA A 115 -1.54 -3.44 -5.36
N LEU A 116 -2.36 -2.38 -5.43
CA LEU A 116 -3.81 -2.48 -5.27
C LEU A 116 -4.44 -3.37 -6.35
N LEU A 117 -4.12 -3.11 -7.61
CA LEU A 117 -4.64 -3.92 -8.72
C LEU A 117 -4.19 -5.39 -8.64
N VAL A 118 -2.94 -5.64 -8.29
CA VAL A 118 -2.43 -7.01 -8.11
C VAL A 118 -3.15 -7.71 -6.96
N ALA A 119 -3.33 -7.04 -5.83
CA ALA A 119 -4.04 -7.59 -4.67
C ALA A 119 -5.53 -7.88 -4.94
N GLU A 120 -6.15 -7.14 -5.87
CA GLU A 120 -7.54 -7.33 -6.27
C GLU A 120 -7.74 -8.42 -7.33
N ASN A 121 -6.70 -8.80 -8.10
CA ASN A 121 -6.84 -9.66 -9.28
C ASN A 121 -6.03 -10.97 -9.23
N CYS A 122 -5.18 -11.17 -8.25
CA CYS A 122 -4.30 -12.34 -8.18
C CYS A 122 -4.40 -13.08 -6.84
N ASN A 123 -4.15 -14.40 -6.86
CA ASN A 123 -3.87 -15.11 -5.63
C ASN A 123 -2.43 -14.87 -5.20
N LEU A 124 -2.19 -14.72 -3.90
CA LEU A 124 -0.86 -14.39 -3.38
C LEU A 124 0.19 -15.49 -3.63
N ASP A 125 -0.24 -16.70 -3.83
CA ASP A 125 0.62 -17.87 -4.05
C ASP A 125 0.80 -18.22 -5.53
N ASP A 126 0.16 -17.46 -6.46
CA ASP A 126 0.40 -17.58 -7.90
C ASP A 126 1.87 -17.30 -8.22
N THR A 127 2.41 -18.04 -9.19
CA THR A 127 3.79 -17.88 -9.64
C THR A 127 3.90 -16.82 -10.72
N VAL A 128 4.67 -15.77 -10.46
CA VAL A 128 5.06 -14.74 -11.42
C VAL A 128 6.37 -15.15 -12.07
N THR A 129 6.37 -15.34 -13.39
CA THR A 129 7.59 -15.60 -14.17
C THR A 129 8.09 -14.30 -14.78
N PHE A 130 9.36 -14.00 -14.60
CA PHE A 130 9.99 -12.80 -15.13
C PHE A 130 10.38 -13.02 -16.61
N SER A 131 9.75 -12.24 -17.49
CA SER A 131 10.06 -12.24 -18.92
C SER A 131 11.32 -11.43 -19.22
N SER A 132 11.82 -11.55 -20.45
CA SER A 132 12.87 -10.68 -20.97
C SER A 132 12.44 -9.22 -20.94
N THR A 133 11.21 -8.93 -21.36
CA THR A 133 10.66 -7.55 -21.39
C THR A 133 10.53 -6.94 -20.00
N ALA A 134 10.16 -7.73 -19.00
CA ALA A 134 10.07 -7.24 -17.63
C ALA A 134 11.44 -6.82 -17.06
N THR A 135 12.51 -7.51 -17.45
CA THR A 135 13.84 -7.37 -16.83
C THR A 135 14.81 -6.48 -17.60
N THR A 136 14.57 -6.17 -18.88
CA THR A 136 15.52 -5.42 -19.73
C THR A 136 15.12 -3.98 -20.01
N ASN A 137 13.84 -3.62 -19.96
CA ASN A 137 13.34 -2.28 -20.31
C ASN A 137 13.32 -1.33 -19.10
N LEU A 138 14.46 -1.21 -18.41
CA LEU A 138 14.60 -0.31 -17.26
C LEU A 138 15.59 0.81 -17.59
N GLU A 139 15.27 2.03 -17.13
CA GLU A 139 16.20 3.16 -17.19
C GLU A 139 17.47 2.85 -16.39
N SER A 140 18.61 3.37 -16.84
CA SER A 140 19.86 3.26 -16.10
C SER A 140 19.72 3.85 -14.70
N GLY A 141 20.13 3.10 -13.67
CA GLY A 141 20.01 3.49 -12.27
C GLY A 141 18.63 3.24 -11.66
N ALA A 142 17.68 2.66 -12.40
CA ALA A 142 16.39 2.26 -11.83
C ALA A 142 16.59 1.19 -10.73
N VAL A 143 15.81 1.31 -9.65
CA VAL A 143 15.88 0.34 -8.54
C VAL A 143 15.44 -1.05 -9.01
N SER A 144 16.26 -2.05 -8.73
CA SER A 144 16.06 -3.45 -9.10
C SER A 144 16.49 -4.38 -7.95
N ILE A 145 15.96 -5.58 -7.91
CA ILE A 145 16.43 -6.71 -7.08
C ILE A 145 17.25 -7.72 -7.91
N GLY A 146 17.48 -7.41 -9.17
CA GLY A 146 18.33 -8.20 -10.07
C GLY A 146 17.66 -9.44 -10.64
N MET A 147 16.34 -9.43 -10.83
CA MET A 147 15.64 -10.51 -11.52
C MET A 147 16.13 -10.63 -12.96
N THR A 148 16.16 -11.85 -13.46
CA THR A 148 16.53 -12.18 -14.83
C THR A 148 15.44 -13.02 -15.49
N GLU A 149 15.44 -13.08 -16.81
CA GLU A 149 14.49 -13.88 -17.57
C GLU A 149 14.42 -15.33 -17.07
N GLY A 150 13.20 -15.82 -16.84
CA GLY A 150 12.92 -17.16 -16.33
C GLY A 150 13.09 -17.32 -14.81
N ASP A 151 13.47 -16.27 -14.06
CA ASP A 151 13.33 -16.27 -12.61
C ASP A 151 11.84 -16.27 -12.24
N THR A 152 11.53 -16.80 -11.06
CA THR A 152 10.15 -16.83 -10.54
C THR A 152 10.10 -16.39 -9.10
N LEU A 153 9.01 -15.70 -8.73
CA LEU A 153 8.62 -15.40 -7.35
C LEU A 153 7.10 -15.57 -7.23
N SER A 154 6.59 -15.80 -6.02
CA SER A 154 5.15 -15.71 -5.83
C SER A 154 4.66 -14.26 -5.91
N VAL A 155 3.37 -14.05 -6.21
CA VAL A 155 2.73 -12.72 -6.17
C VAL A 155 2.98 -12.04 -4.83
N ARG A 156 2.88 -12.77 -3.73
CA ARG A 156 3.21 -12.31 -2.37
C ARG A 156 4.63 -11.74 -2.31
N GLN A 157 5.62 -12.48 -2.76
CA GLN A 157 7.03 -12.04 -2.76
C GLN A 157 7.25 -10.83 -3.66
N CYS A 158 6.60 -10.81 -4.82
CA CYS A 158 6.62 -9.67 -5.73
C CYS A 158 6.05 -8.40 -5.08
N LEU A 159 4.93 -8.48 -4.35
CA LEU A 159 4.36 -7.33 -3.64
C LEU A 159 5.33 -6.78 -2.57
N TYR A 160 6.02 -7.65 -1.82
CA TYR A 160 7.05 -7.21 -0.88
C TYR A 160 8.24 -6.55 -1.58
N ALA A 161 8.74 -7.12 -2.67
CA ALA A 161 9.82 -6.52 -3.45
C ALA A 161 9.40 -5.16 -4.08
N LEU A 162 8.17 -5.08 -4.57
CA LEU A 162 7.57 -3.88 -5.16
C LEU A 162 7.48 -2.72 -4.15
N LEU A 163 6.94 -2.97 -2.96
CA LEU A 163 6.66 -1.90 -2.01
C LEU A 163 7.85 -1.61 -1.08
N LEU A 164 8.58 -2.61 -0.59
CA LEU A 164 9.69 -2.41 0.33
C LEU A 164 10.95 -1.92 -0.38
N LYS A 165 11.35 -2.61 -1.45
CA LYS A 165 12.57 -2.27 -2.21
C LYS A 165 12.30 -1.30 -3.35
N SER A 166 11.04 -1.18 -3.80
CA SER A 166 10.67 -0.37 -4.97
C SER A 166 11.20 -0.94 -6.31
N ALA A 167 11.36 -2.26 -6.44
CA ALA A 167 11.90 -2.92 -7.62
C ALA A 167 11.03 -2.67 -8.87
N ASN A 168 11.62 -2.14 -9.94
CA ASN A 168 10.88 -1.73 -11.13
C ASN A 168 10.56 -2.92 -12.05
N GLU A 169 11.49 -3.85 -12.24
CA GLU A 169 11.27 -5.09 -13.00
C GLU A 169 10.14 -5.94 -12.40
N VAL A 170 9.98 -5.88 -11.09
CA VAL A 170 8.87 -6.57 -10.41
C VAL A 170 7.53 -5.92 -10.78
N GLY A 171 7.49 -4.59 -10.90
CA GLY A 171 6.32 -3.89 -11.40
C GLY A 171 5.93 -4.32 -12.81
N ASN A 172 6.92 -4.45 -13.71
CA ASN A 172 6.70 -4.95 -15.07
C ASN A 172 6.19 -6.40 -15.07
N ALA A 173 6.84 -7.30 -14.34
CA ALA A 173 6.45 -8.71 -14.29
C ALA A 173 5.03 -8.90 -13.71
N LEU A 174 4.66 -8.13 -12.69
CA LEU A 174 3.30 -8.14 -12.15
C LEU A 174 2.29 -7.59 -13.17
N ALA A 175 2.63 -6.54 -13.91
CA ALA A 175 1.78 -6.00 -14.96
C ALA A 175 1.55 -7.01 -16.10
N GLU A 176 2.60 -7.69 -16.52
CA GLU A 176 2.51 -8.77 -17.51
C GLU A 176 1.68 -9.94 -16.98
N HIS A 177 1.84 -10.33 -15.72
CA HIS A 177 1.10 -11.40 -15.08
C HIS A 177 -0.42 -11.11 -15.03
N VAL A 178 -0.82 -9.87 -14.70
CA VAL A 178 -2.23 -9.48 -14.57
C VAL A 178 -2.89 -9.17 -15.89
N ALA A 179 -2.16 -8.57 -16.84
CA ALA A 179 -2.75 -7.98 -18.05
C ALA A 179 -2.05 -8.40 -19.36
N GLY A 180 -1.03 -9.22 -19.29
CA GLY A 180 -0.26 -9.67 -20.46
C GLY A 180 0.76 -8.64 -20.98
N SER A 181 0.67 -7.38 -20.59
CA SER A 181 1.63 -6.34 -20.97
C SER A 181 1.56 -5.11 -20.05
N ASN A 182 2.65 -4.31 -20.02
CA ASN A 182 2.66 -3.04 -19.29
C ASN A 182 1.62 -2.04 -19.83
N ALA A 183 1.40 -2.02 -21.12
CA ALA A 183 0.41 -1.13 -21.75
C ALA A 183 -1.02 -1.50 -21.32
N ALA A 184 -1.42 -2.77 -21.43
CA ALA A 184 -2.73 -3.24 -20.99
C ALA A 184 -2.92 -3.07 -19.47
N PHE A 185 -1.86 -3.18 -18.68
CA PHE A 185 -1.91 -2.92 -17.25
C PHE A 185 -2.09 -1.42 -16.96
N ALA A 186 -1.43 -0.53 -17.70
CA ALA A 186 -1.61 0.92 -17.57
C ALA A 186 -3.06 1.33 -17.87
N GLU A 187 -3.73 0.70 -18.83
CA GLU A 187 -5.17 0.91 -19.08
C GLU A 187 -6.01 0.51 -17.84
N LYS A 188 -5.70 -0.62 -17.21
CA LYS A 188 -6.37 -1.02 -15.96
C LYS A 188 -6.09 -0.04 -14.83
N MET A 189 -4.86 0.49 -14.72
CA MET A 189 -4.53 1.52 -13.72
C MET A 189 -5.35 2.79 -13.93
N ASN A 190 -5.50 3.25 -15.16
CA ASN A 190 -6.29 4.43 -15.52
C ASN A 190 -7.78 4.22 -15.26
N ALA A 191 -8.32 3.05 -15.63
CA ALA A 191 -9.70 2.68 -15.32
C ALA A 191 -9.97 2.64 -13.80
N LYS A 192 -9.04 2.07 -13.02
CA LYS A 192 -9.12 2.07 -11.55
C LYS A 192 -9.05 3.47 -10.98
N ALA A 193 -8.12 4.31 -11.43
CA ALA A 193 -8.02 5.70 -11.02
C ALA A 193 -9.34 6.46 -11.25
N ALA A 194 -9.92 6.33 -12.44
CA ALA A 194 -11.21 6.93 -12.76
C ALA A 194 -12.33 6.44 -11.81
N SER A 195 -12.36 5.13 -11.51
CA SER A 195 -13.34 4.54 -10.57
C SER A 195 -13.22 5.04 -9.14
N LEU A 196 -12.02 5.50 -8.75
CA LEU A 196 -11.75 6.10 -7.44
C LEU A 196 -12.04 7.61 -7.39
N GLY A 197 -12.48 8.20 -8.51
CA GLY A 197 -12.76 9.63 -8.62
C GLY A 197 -11.53 10.49 -8.97
N CYS A 198 -10.42 9.87 -9.39
CA CYS A 198 -9.25 10.59 -9.87
C CYS A 198 -9.53 11.21 -11.25
N THR A 199 -9.44 12.53 -11.35
CA THR A 199 -9.77 13.27 -12.59
C THR A 199 -8.53 13.85 -13.28
N ASN A 200 -7.40 13.90 -12.59
CA ASN A 200 -6.17 14.53 -13.06
C ASN A 200 -4.96 13.56 -12.97
N THR A 201 -5.20 12.26 -13.17
CA THR A 201 -4.19 11.21 -13.12
C THR A 201 -4.17 10.44 -14.43
N HIS A 202 -2.96 10.17 -14.91
CA HIS A 202 -2.73 9.24 -16.02
C HIS A 202 -1.47 8.40 -15.75
N PHE A 203 -1.61 7.09 -15.81
CA PHE A 203 -0.53 6.13 -15.66
C PHE A 203 -0.11 5.60 -17.04
N ALA A 204 1.17 5.71 -17.36
CA ALA A 204 1.78 5.16 -18.57
C ALA A 204 2.55 3.86 -18.31
N ASN A 205 2.85 3.56 -17.03
CA ASN A 205 3.63 2.37 -16.64
C ASN A 205 3.33 1.95 -15.18
N PRO A 206 3.68 0.70 -14.80
CA PRO A 206 3.36 0.17 -13.46
C PRO A 206 4.32 0.59 -12.35
N HIS A 207 5.39 1.32 -12.63
CA HIS A 207 6.48 1.54 -11.68
C HIS A 207 6.78 3.00 -11.36
N GLY A 208 6.37 3.94 -12.21
CA GLY A 208 6.55 5.39 -12.00
C GLY A 208 7.88 5.94 -12.50
N LEU A 209 8.59 5.25 -13.40
CA LEU A 209 9.70 5.83 -14.15
C LEU A 209 9.20 6.92 -15.11
N ASN A 210 10.10 7.80 -15.53
CA ASN A 210 9.72 9.01 -16.24
C ASN A 210 9.06 8.72 -17.60
N ASP A 211 7.87 9.25 -17.76
CA ASP A 211 7.13 9.30 -19.02
C ASP A 211 6.35 10.62 -19.05
N PRO A 212 6.31 11.38 -20.16
CA PRO A 212 5.60 12.65 -20.20
C PRO A 212 4.09 12.53 -19.95
N ASN A 213 3.52 11.36 -20.21
CA ASN A 213 2.11 11.05 -19.98
C ASN A 213 1.86 10.38 -18.62
N HIS A 214 2.86 10.30 -17.72
CA HIS A 214 2.74 9.69 -16.42
C HIS A 214 2.68 10.75 -15.33
N TYR A 215 1.49 11.13 -14.90
CA TYR A 215 1.24 12.20 -13.95
C TYR A 215 0.08 11.89 -13.00
N THR A 216 0.07 12.58 -11.88
CA THR A 216 -1.02 12.54 -10.88
C THR A 216 -1.06 13.87 -10.12
N THR A 217 -2.07 14.06 -9.28
CA THR A 217 -2.13 15.16 -8.32
C THR A 217 -1.99 14.67 -6.88
N PRO A 218 -1.65 15.52 -5.90
CA PRO A 218 -1.71 15.17 -4.49
C PRO A 218 -3.07 14.63 -4.05
N HIS A 219 -4.16 15.22 -4.55
CA HIS A 219 -5.51 14.80 -4.22
C HIS A 219 -5.82 13.41 -4.79
N ASP A 220 -5.59 13.19 -6.08
CA ASP A 220 -5.83 11.89 -6.70
C ASP A 220 -4.98 10.80 -6.05
N MET A 221 -3.71 11.10 -5.76
CA MET A 221 -2.84 10.14 -5.10
C MET A 221 -3.28 9.80 -3.67
N ALA A 222 -3.91 10.75 -2.96
CA ALA A 222 -4.49 10.50 -1.65
C ALA A 222 -5.75 9.62 -1.75
N LEU A 223 -6.59 9.76 -2.79
CA LEU A 223 -7.71 8.86 -3.08
C LEU A 223 -7.22 7.43 -3.36
N ILE A 224 -6.18 7.30 -4.19
CA ILE A 224 -5.53 6.02 -4.49
C ILE A 224 -4.96 5.39 -3.21
N ALA A 225 -4.27 6.18 -2.39
CA ALA A 225 -3.72 5.73 -1.13
C ALA A 225 -4.80 5.23 -0.15
N ARG A 226 -5.92 5.97 -0.05
CA ARG A 226 -7.07 5.56 0.76
C ARG A 226 -7.59 4.18 0.33
N ALA A 227 -7.77 3.95 -0.97
CA ALA A 227 -8.19 2.66 -1.50
C ALA A 227 -7.15 1.56 -1.27
N ALA A 228 -5.86 1.86 -1.48
CA ALA A 228 -4.76 0.93 -1.29
C ALA A 228 -4.65 0.48 0.18
N PHE A 229 -4.75 1.39 1.14
CA PHE A 229 -4.67 1.05 2.57
C PHE A 229 -5.98 0.50 3.16
N ALA A 230 -7.09 0.58 2.45
CA ALA A 230 -8.31 -0.17 2.76
C ALA A 230 -8.20 -1.66 2.39
N ASN A 231 -7.28 -2.02 1.48
CA ASN A 231 -6.99 -3.41 1.12
C ASN A 231 -5.99 -4.01 2.14
N ASP A 232 -6.40 -5.07 2.85
CA ASP A 232 -5.60 -5.69 3.92
C ASP A 232 -4.26 -6.25 3.43
N ILE A 233 -4.19 -6.76 2.20
CA ILE A 233 -2.95 -7.27 1.60
C ILE A 233 -1.97 -6.12 1.41
N VAL A 234 -2.39 -5.03 0.76
CA VAL A 234 -1.53 -3.86 0.52
C VAL A 234 -1.11 -3.23 1.83
N LYS A 235 -2.03 -3.07 2.78
CA LYS A 235 -1.76 -2.55 4.12
C LYS A 235 -0.71 -3.39 4.85
N THR A 236 -0.86 -4.73 4.86
CA THR A 236 0.08 -5.66 5.48
C THR A 236 1.47 -5.54 4.87
N VAL A 237 1.57 -5.55 3.54
CA VAL A 237 2.86 -5.43 2.84
C VAL A 237 3.50 -4.06 3.11
N ALA A 238 2.74 -2.98 2.97
CA ALA A 238 3.24 -1.60 3.14
C ALA A 238 3.62 -1.23 4.57
N SER A 239 3.14 -1.97 5.58
CA SER A 239 3.53 -1.81 7.00
C SER A 239 4.74 -2.67 7.40
N THR A 240 5.11 -3.64 6.56
CA THR A 240 6.21 -4.57 6.85
C THR A 240 7.57 -3.89 6.70
N ARG A 241 8.47 -4.08 7.66
CA ARG A 241 9.80 -3.47 7.64
C ARG A 241 10.83 -4.25 6.84
N THR A 242 10.79 -5.57 6.92
CA THR A 242 11.71 -6.46 6.22
C THR A 242 11.00 -7.72 5.77
N TYR A 243 11.39 -8.26 4.63
CA TYR A 243 10.90 -9.53 4.11
C TYR A 243 12.02 -10.24 3.35
N THR A 244 12.12 -11.56 3.48
CA THR A 244 13.13 -12.36 2.75
C THR A 244 12.48 -13.05 1.57
N LEU A 245 12.94 -12.72 0.37
CA LEU A 245 12.56 -13.34 -0.89
C LEU A 245 13.30 -14.67 -1.04
N SER A 246 12.70 -15.63 -1.75
CA SER A 246 13.35 -16.88 -2.09
C SER A 246 14.55 -16.69 -3.03
N ALA A 247 15.32 -17.77 -3.20
CA ALA A 247 16.49 -17.80 -4.09
C ALA A 247 16.09 -17.46 -5.54
N THR A 248 16.97 -16.73 -6.22
CA THR A 248 16.90 -16.40 -7.65
C THR A 248 18.28 -16.65 -8.28
N LYS A 249 18.40 -16.55 -9.60
CA LYS A 249 19.68 -16.77 -10.28
C LYS A 249 20.80 -15.87 -9.76
N LYS A 250 20.50 -14.60 -9.49
CA LYS A 250 21.49 -13.64 -8.96
C LYS A 250 21.59 -13.62 -7.43
N ASN A 251 20.61 -14.14 -6.73
CA ASN A 251 20.58 -14.19 -5.27
C ASN A 251 20.29 -15.64 -4.80
N PRO A 252 21.25 -16.58 -4.95
CA PRO A 252 21.01 -18.00 -4.68
C PRO A 252 20.73 -18.33 -3.21
N SER A 253 21.04 -17.42 -2.30
CA SER A 253 20.71 -17.54 -0.86
C SER A 253 19.42 -16.78 -0.46
N GLY A 254 18.67 -16.28 -1.46
CA GLY A 254 17.56 -15.37 -1.22
C GLY A 254 18.02 -13.92 -1.01
N LEU A 255 17.07 -13.00 -0.90
CA LEU A 255 17.34 -11.58 -0.73
C LEU A 255 16.40 -10.97 0.33
N THR A 256 16.96 -10.39 1.39
CA THR A 256 16.17 -9.61 2.34
C THR A 256 15.97 -8.19 1.82
N VAL A 257 14.70 -7.82 1.58
CA VAL A 257 14.29 -6.46 1.22
C VAL A 257 13.83 -5.70 2.45
N THR A 258 14.17 -4.41 2.50
CA THR A 258 13.87 -3.54 3.65
C THR A 258 13.07 -2.32 3.18
N MET A 259 12.07 -1.94 3.96
CA MET A 259 11.21 -0.77 3.71
C MET A 259 12.02 0.53 3.65
N GLY A 260 11.86 1.25 2.53
CA GLY A 260 12.49 2.55 2.33
C GLY A 260 11.84 3.71 3.09
N HIS A 261 10.63 3.53 3.61
CA HIS A 261 9.88 4.57 4.31
C HIS A 261 10.40 4.77 5.75
N LYS A 262 11.14 5.86 5.95
CA LYS A 262 11.87 6.12 7.21
C LYS A 262 10.97 6.35 8.42
N MET A 263 9.77 6.89 8.24
CA MET A 263 8.82 7.13 9.33
C MET A 263 8.28 5.83 9.96
N LEU A 264 8.47 4.68 9.30
CA LEU A 264 8.14 3.35 9.85
C LEU A 264 9.28 2.74 10.68
N ASN A 265 10.48 3.33 10.66
CA ASN A 265 11.64 2.78 11.35
C ASN A 265 11.86 3.46 12.71
N PRO A 266 11.63 2.77 13.86
CA PRO A 266 11.83 3.35 15.20
C PRO A 266 13.23 3.84 15.51
N LYS A 267 14.23 3.42 14.71
CA LYS A 267 15.64 3.84 14.87
C LYS A 267 15.99 5.07 14.01
N ASP A 268 15.05 5.55 13.17
CA ASP A 268 15.27 6.75 12.33
C ASP A 268 14.71 7.98 13.03
N SER A 269 15.38 9.12 12.93
CA SER A 269 14.95 10.39 13.52
C SER A 269 13.60 10.91 12.97
N ARG A 270 13.14 10.36 11.85
CA ARG A 270 11.85 10.67 11.23
C ARG A 270 10.72 9.73 11.64
N TYR A 271 11.00 8.78 12.53
CA TYR A 271 9.97 7.86 13.02
C TYR A 271 8.77 8.63 13.58
N TYR A 272 7.58 8.20 13.20
CA TYR A 272 6.34 8.75 13.73
C TYR A 272 5.42 7.59 14.14
N GLN A 273 5.09 7.54 15.41
CA GLN A 273 4.19 6.52 15.95
C GLN A 273 2.78 6.70 15.35
N GLY A 274 2.17 5.62 14.90
CA GLY A 274 0.85 5.63 14.28
C GLY A 274 0.86 5.56 12.75
N ILE A 275 2.03 5.68 12.10
CA ILE A 275 2.14 5.41 10.65
C ILE A 275 1.85 3.94 10.41
N ILE A 276 0.84 3.66 9.57
CA ILE A 276 0.38 2.30 9.26
C ILE A 276 0.99 1.73 7.98
N GLY A 277 1.68 2.53 7.21
CA GLY A 277 2.29 2.12 5.95
C GLY A 277 2.69 3.31 5.10
N GLY A 278 3.21 3.06 3.93
CA GLY A 278 3.55 4.12 2.99
C GLY A 278 4.40 3.68 1.81
N LYS A 279 4.65 4.62 0.91
CA LYS A 279 5.53 4.43 -0.24
C LYS A 279 6.31 5.70 -0.53
N THR A 280 7.62 5.57 -0.69
CA THR A 280 8.51 6.64 -1.15
C THR A 280 8.74 6.57 -2.65
N GLY A 281 9.03 7.70 -3.27
CA GLY A 281 9.45 7.77 -4.65
C GLY A 281 10.52 8.84 -4.89
N TYR A 282 11.29 8.65 -5.94
CA TYR A 282 12.24 9.63 -6.45
C TYR A 282 12.54 9.38 -7.92
N THR A 283 12.46 10.42 -8.72
CA THR A 283 13.13 10.52 -10.03
C THR A 283 13.71 11.93 -10.17
N SER A 284 14.57 12.13 -11.17
CA SER A 284 15.14 13.46 -11.42
C SER A 284 14.08 14.51 -11.76
N LYS A 285 12.96 14.10 -12.39
CA LYS A 285 11.84 14.99 -12.75
C LYS A 285 10.85 15.19 -11.60
N ALA A 286 10.54 14.12 -10.85
CA ALA A 286 9.59 14.19 -9.75
C ALA A 286 10.16 14.84 -8.48
N GLY A 287 11.47 14.75 -8.26
CA GLY A 287 12.04 15.00 -6.94
C GLY A 287 11.64 13.89 -5.95
N ASN A 288 11.54 14.22 -4.67
CA ASN A 288 11.10 13.28 -3.64
C ASN A 288 9.58 13.27 -3.51
N THR A 289 8.98 12.08 -3.52
CA THR A 289 7.55 11.86 -3.35
C THR A 289 7.30 10.91 -2.18
N LEU A 290 6.17 11.08 -1.50
CA LEU A 290 5.80 10.26 -0.34
C LEU A 290 4.28 10.13 -0.25
N VAL A 291 3.83 8.90 0.04
CA VAL A 291 2.51 8.58 0.59
C VAL A 291 2.72 7.90 1.94
N THR A 292 1.95 8.29 2.91
CA THR A 292 1.97 7.70 4.25
C THR A 292 0.60 7.79 4.91
#